data_c373373cf98d91a3d9c74904ce484abe
#
_entry.id   c373373cf98d91a3d9c74904ce484abe
#
_cell.length_a   1.000
_cell.length_b   1.000
_cell.length_c   1.000
_cell.angle_alpha   90.00
_cell.angle_beta   90.00
_cell.angle_gamma   90.00
#
_symmetry.space_group_name_H-M   'P 1'
#
loop_
_entity.id
_entity.type
_entity.pdbx_description
1 polymer ?
#
loop_
_entity_poly.entity_id
_entity_poly.type
_entity_poly.pdbx_seq_one_letter_code
_entity_poly.pdbx_strand_id
1 'polypeptide(L)'
;MGYRVVDTFPSFIEYWRKVGHKDVDHQLEEWEKQYMSKYPELFKLQVENYEGMGLDWRKIAKERVLPNLPKLFPEIRKAWCNLREVIPRAYKKFKDFWKRDFNIVFVIYVGTGCGAGWATAYSNHYAVLFGLENIAELKWHTRRSLEGLTIHELSHIAHMVLRGLMPKDFERLEEDPLFLLYSEGFATRCEHLILGGEEWRMASNKSWLQWCERNIRYLALKYLERVAESRSVNDFYGSWLNIDGVSQTGYYLGCQYIKHLERTRTIEEIAKMSVEEVKTTALGWLEQLAM
;
A
#
# COMPACT_ATOMS: atom_id res chain seq x y z
N MET A 1 7.50 2.02 -24.04
CA MET A 1 8.16 2.72 -22.93
C MET A 1 7.70 2.01 -21.64
N GLY A 2 8.56 1.80 -20.68
CA GLY A 2 8.20 0.96 -19.56
C GLY A 2 7.75 1.75 -18.33
N TYR A 3 8.63 2.53 -17.73
CA TYR A 3 8.34 3.33 -16.54
C TYR A 3 9.23 4.57 -16.48
N ARG A 4 8.87 5.53 -15.65
CA ARG A 4 9.72 6.66 -15.23
C ARG A 4 9.74 6.78 -13.71
N VAL A 5 10.80 7.38 -13.19
CA VAL A 5 10.94 7.63 -11.74
C VAL A 5 10.98 9.13 -11.47
N VAL A 6 10.15 9.60 -10.57
CA VAL A 6 10.19 10.94 -9.98
C VAL A 6 10.82 10.78 -8.61
N ASP A 7 12.11 11.10 -8.51
CA ASP A 7 12.87 11.02 -7.26
C ASP A 7 12.90 12.40 -6.60
N THR A 8 12.09 12.58 -5.57
CA THR A 8 12.01 13.86 -4.85
C THR A 8 12.98 13.94 -3.66
N PHE A 9 13.65 12.83 -3.31
CA PHE A 9 14.51 12.74 -2.13
C PHE A 9 15.69 13.76 -2.15
N PRO A 10 16.35 14.06 -3.28
CA PRO A 10 17.36 15.13 -3.30
C PRO A 10 16.81 16.48 -2.85
N SER A 11 15.60 16.87 -3.29
CA SER A 11 14.93 18.10 -2.84
C SER A 11 14.56 18.06 -1.35
N PHE A 12 14.15 16.88 -0.85
CA PHE A 12 13.93 16.70 0.58
C PHE A 12 15.22 16.90 1.38
N ILE A 13 16.37 16.40 0.93
CA ILE A 13 17.66 16.59 1.59
C ILE A 13 18.06 18.07 1.64
N GLU A 14 17.82 18.83 0.57
CA GLU A 14 18.08 20.28 0.55
C GLU A 14 17.26 21.01 1.61
N TYR A 15 15.99 20.71 1.71
CA TYR A 15 15.08 21.21 2.74
C TYR A 15 15.55 20.78 4.14
N TRP A 16 15.74 19.49 4.36
CA TRP A 16 16.08 18.93 5.66
C TRP A 16 17.38 19.47 6.27
N ARG A 17 18.40 19.70 5.44
CA ARG A 17 19.65 20.30 5.87
C ARG A 17 19.48 21.71 6.44
N LYS A 18 18.49 22.46 5.98
CA LYS A 18 18.24 23.84 6.42
C LYS A 18 17.42 23.89 7.71
N VAL A 19 16.46 22.97 7.86
CA VAL A 19 15.43 23.11 8.91
C VAL A 19 15.28 21.90 9.82
N GLY A 20 15.93 20.79 9.57
CA GLY A 20 15.79 19.56 10.37
C GLY A 20 16.19 19.72 11.85
N HIS A 21 16.88 20.80 12.20
CA HIS A 21 17.25 21.16 13.57
C HIS A 21 16.34 22.23 14.21
N LYS A 22 15.34 22.72 13.48
CA LYS A 22 14.38 23.75 13.93
C LYS A 22 13.20 23.08 14.65
N ASP A 23 12.33 23.90 15.24
CA ASP A 23 11.07 23.43 15.79
C ASP A 23 10.14 22.86 14.71
N VAL A 24 9.19 22.05 15.12
CA VAL A 24 8.30 21.27 14.23
C VAL A 24 7.40 22.18 13.39
N ASP A 25 6.96 23.32 13.94
CA ASP A 25 6.11 24.25 13.21
C ASP A 25 6.85 24.86 12.04
N HIS A 26 8.09 25.32 12.29
CA HIS A 26 8.95 25.83 11.23
C HIS A 26 9.33 24.74 10.22
N GLN A 27 9.60 23.51 10.67
CA GLN A 27 9.85 22.39 9.77
C GLN A 27 8.67 22.17 8.82
N LEU A 28 7.43 22.19 9.33
CA LEU A 28 6.25 21.95 8.51
C LEU A 28 5.99 23.08 7.49
N GLU A 29 6.10 24.34 7.92
CA GLU A 29 5.99 25.48 7.00
C GLU A 29 6.99 25.38 5.84
N GLU A 30 8.24 25.11 6.15
CA GLU A 30 9.29 25.03 5.15
C GLU A 30 9.21 23.74 4.30
N TRP A 31 8.63 22.65 4.84
CA TRP A 31 8.30 21.46 4.06
C TRP A 31 7.31 21.79 2.94
N GLU A 32 6.26 22.55 3.24
CA GLU A 32 5.32 23.04 2.24
C GLU A 32 6.00 23.99 1.24
N LYS A 33 6.74 25.00 1.72
CA LYS A 33 7.31 26.08 0.91
C LYS A 33 8.51 25.66 0.06
N GLN A 34 9.46 24.90 0.62
CA GLN A 34 10.73 24.61 -0.04
C GLN A 34 10.78 23.24 -0.72
N TYR A 35 9.96 22.28 -0.24
CA TYR A 35 9.96 20.93 -0.76
C TYR A 35 8.69 20.62 -1.57
N MET A 36 7.50 20.63 -0.97
CA MET A 36 6.28 20.24 -1.67
C MET A 36 5.83 21.24 -2.73
N SER A 37 6.18 22.51 -2.62
CA SER A 37 5.94 23.49 -3.68
C SER A 37 6.54 23.11 -5.03
N LYS A 38 7.61 22.30 -5.03
CA LYS A 38 8.22 21.75 -6.25
C LYS A 38 7.40 20.58 -6.85
N TYR A 39 6.50 19.99 -6.06
CA TYR A 39 5.71 18.80 -6.40
C TYR A 39 4.23 18.98 -6.02
N PRO A 40 3.53 19.96 -6.61
CA PRO A 40 2.18 20.36 -6.17
C PRO A 40 1.15 19.22 -6.30
N GLU A 41 1.27 18.37 -7.32
CA GLU A 41 0.39 17.20 -7.47
C GLU A 41 0.60 16.18 -6.34
N LEU A 42 1.86 15.89 -6.00
CA LEU A 42 2.18 15.00 -4.88
C LEU A 42 1.69 15.57 -3.54
N PHE A 43 1.83 16.88 -3.33
CA PHE A 43 1.29 17.55 -2.15
C PHE A 43 -0.22 17.40 -2.06
N LYS A 44 -0.91 17.70 -3.17
CA LYS A 44 -2.37 17.58 -3.26
C LYS A 44 -2.85 16.16 -2.94
N LEU A 45 -2.23 15.13 -3.51
CA LEU A 45 -2.58 13.73 -3.26
C LEU A 45 -2.48 13.37 -1.77
N GLN A 46 -1.43 13.82 -1.08
CA GLN A 46 -1.27 13.57 0.36
C GLN A 46 -2.34 14.28 1.19
N VAL A 47 -2.68 15.52 0.85
CA VAL A 47 -3.72 16.29 1.55
C VAL A 47 -5.09 15.64 1.33
N GLU A 48 -5.46 15.36 0.08
CA GLU A 48 -6.76 14.74 -0.27
C GLU A 48 -6.94 13.37 0.41
N ASN A 49 -5.87 12.58 0.56
CA ASN A 49 -5.93 11.31 1.26
C ASN A 49 -6.37 11.48 2.74
N TYR A 50 -5.78 12.43 3.45
CA TYR A 50 -6.16 12.70 4.84
C TYR A 50 -7.55 13.34 4.97
N GLU A 51 -7.87 14.29 4.11
CA GLU A 51 -9.19 14.94 4.08
C GLU A 51 -10.31 13.93 3.80
N GLY A 52 -10.09 12.98 2.88
CA GLY A 52 -11.02 11.88 2.61
C GLY A 52 -11.29 10.99 3.84
N MET A 53 -10.33 10.90 4.75
CA MET A 53 -10.50 10.18 6.02
C MET A 53 -11.03 11.06 7.16
N GLY A 54 -11.29 12.36 6.92
CA GLY A 54 -11.68 13.31 7.95
C GLY A 54 -10.56 13.64 8.95
N LEU A 55 -9.29 13.50 8.55
CA LEU A 55 -8.12 13.69 9.40
C LEU A 55 -7.38 14.99 9.09
N ASP A 56 -6.85 15.63 10.11
CA ASP A 56 -5.97 16.80 9.98
C ASP A 56 -4.52 16.35 9.71
N TRP A 57 -4.09 16.43 8.46
CA TRP A 57 -2.77 16.04 8.03
C TRP A 57 -1.64 16.85 8.70
N ARG A 58 -1.88 18.16 9.00
CA ARG A 58 -0.88 18.99 9.69
C ARG A 58 -0.67 18.53 11.12
N LYS A 59 -1.75 18.17 11.81
CA LYS A 59 -1.66 17.61 13.15
C LYS A 59 -0.88 16.29 13.15
N ILE A 60 -1.17 15.39 12.21
CA ILE A 60 -0.46 14.12 12.08
C ILE A 60 1.02 14.35 11.75
N ALA A 61 1.32 15.25 10.81
CA ALA A 61 2.70 15.61 10.47
C ALA A 61 3.48 16.10 11.69
N LYS A 62 2.89 17.02 12.48
CA LYS A 62 3.52 17.61 13.66
C LYS A 62 3.69 16.64 14.83
N GLU A 63 2.69 15.81 15.09
CA GLU A 63 2.67 14.96 16.28
C GLU A 63 3.36 13.59 16.05
N ARG A 64 3.35 13.08 14.83
CA ARG A 64 3.80 11.72 14.53
C ARG A 64 4.96 11.63 13.56
N VAL A 65 4.99 12.44 12.49
CA VAL A 65 5.97 12.23 11.42
C VAL A 65 7.24 13.02 11.67
N LEU A 66 7.14 14.35 11.69
CA LEU A 66 8.32 15.23 11.80
C LEU A 66 9.18 14.97 13.04
N PRO A 67 8.63 14.75 14.25
CA PRO A 67 9.44 14.45 15.44
C PRO A 67 10.24 13.15 15.34
N ASN A 68 9.77 12.19 14.51
CA ASN A 68 10.42 10.90 14.33
C ASN A 68 11.43 10.87 13.18
N LEU A 69 11.38 11.83 12.25
CA LEU A 69 12.29 11.86 11.09
C LEU A 69 13.78 11.78 11.46
N PRO A 70 14.30 12.51 12.49
CA PRO A 70 15.71 12.41 12.85
C PRO A 70 16.13 10.97 13.18
N LYS A 71 15.28 10.25 13.90
CA LYS A 71 15.52 8.85 14.29
C LYS A 71 15.41 7.89 13.09
N LEU A 72 14.49 8.14 12.18
CA LEU A 72 14.22 7.30 11.01
C LEU A 72 15.15 7.59 9.83
N PHE A 73 15.93 8.66 9.89
CA PHE A 73 16.71 9.13 8.74
C PHE A 73 17.71 8.10 8.17
N PRO A 74 18.42 7.29 8.97
CA PRO A 74 19.28 6.22 8.43
C PRO A 74 18.50 5.20 7.58
N GLU A 75 17.32 4.78 8.04
CA GLU A 75 16.43 3.84 7.36
C GLU A 75 15.79 4.46 6.12
N ILE A 76 15.40 5.73 6.18
CA ILE A 76 14.91 6.51 5.04
C ILE A 76 15.95 6.52 3.91
N ARG A 77 17.21 6.85 4.23
CA ARG A 77 18.30 6.83 3.23
C ARG A 77 18.53 5.44 2.65
N LYS A 78 18.45 4.41 3.50
CA LYS A 78 18.62 3.02 3.08
C LYS A 78 17.48 2.57 2.17
N ALA A 79 16.24 2.96 2.50
CA ALA A 79 15.06 2.71 1.66
C ALA A 79 15.21 3.37 0.29
N TRP A 80 15.59 4.65 0.26
CA TRP A 80 15.85 5.37 -0.99
C TRP A 80 16.91 4.69 -1.87
N CYS A 81 18.07 4.35 -1.30
CA CYS A 81 19.13 3.66 -2.04
C CYS A 81 18.63 2.32 -2.61
N ASN A 82 17.94 1.53 -1.78
CA ASN A 82 17.47 0.21 -2.17
C ASN A 82 16.34 0.27 -3.22
N LEU A 83 15.40 1.22 -3.14
CA LEU A 83 14.33 1.39 -4.13
C LEU A 83 14.89 1.62 -5.55
N ARG A 84 15.94 2.40 -5.67
CA ARG A 84 16.59 2.67 -6.96
C ARG A 84 17.11 1.40 -7.65
N GLU A 85 17.49 0.39 -6.87
CA GLU A 85 17.93 -0.91 -7.37
C GLU A 85 16.77 -1.89 -7.54
N VAL A 86 15.76 -1.81 -6.67
CA VAL A 86 14.61 -2.72 -6.64
C VAL A 86 13.63 -2.43 -7.77
N ILE A 87 13.27 -1.16 -8.00
CA ILE A 87 12.26 -0.77 -9.00
C ILE A 87 12.52 -1.40 -10.37
N PRO A 88 13.72 -1.29 -10.97
CA PRO A 88 13.98 -1.89 -12.30
C PRO A 88 13.76 -3.41 -12.33
N ARG A 89 14.19 -4.10 -11.28
CA ARG A 89 14.09 -5.57 -11.18
C ARG A 89 12.66 -6.02 -10.94
N ALA A 90 11.95 -5.36 -10.03
CA ALA A 90 10.56 -5.64 -9.74
C ALA A 90 9.68 -5.38 -10.96
N TYR A 91 9.85 -4.23 -11.62
CA TYR A 91 9.12 -3.93 -12.85
C TYR A 91 9.36 -4.97 -13.95
N LYS A 92 10.60 -5.45 -14.12
CA LYS A 92 10.91 -6.51 -15.08
C LYS A 92 10.15 -7.80 -14.75
N LYS A 93 10.19 -8.28 -13.50
CA LYS A 93 9.46 -9.49 -13.08
C LYS A 93 7.95 -9.34 -13.29
N PHE A 94 7.40 -8.19 -12.92
CA PHE A 94 6.00 -7.86 -13.10
C PHE A 94 5.58 -7.89 -14.57
N LYS A 95 6.34 -7.22 -15.45
CA LYS A 95 6.10 -7.22 -16.89
C LYS A 95 6.21 -8.63 -17.48
N ASP A 96 7.24 -9.39 -17.08
CA ASP A 96 7.47 -10.76 -17.56
C ASP A 96 6.32 -11.70 -17.16
N PHE A 97 5.72 -11.51 -15.99
CA PHE A 97 4.57 -12.28 -15.51
C PHE A 97 3.30 -12.00 -16.34
N TRP A 98 2.94 -10.72 -16.48
CA TRP A 98 1.72 -10.31 -17.18
C TRP A 98 1.85 -10.34 -18.71
N LYS A 99 3.05 -10.53 -19.26
CA LYS A 99 3.32 -10.49 -20.72
C LYS A 99 2.78 -9.22 -21.40
N ARG A 100 2.78 -8.09 -20.67
CA ARG A 100 2.18 -6.82 -21.07
C ARG A 100 3.06 -5.66 -20.64
N ASP A 101 3.05 -4.59 -21.46
CA ASP A 101 3.68 -3.32 -21.08
C ASP A 101 2.72 -2.43 -20.28
N PHE A 102 3.26 -1.83 -19.23
CA PHE A 102 2.56 -0.87 -18.40
C PHE A 102 3.33 0.44 -18.39
N ASN A 103 2.63 1.58 -18.61
CA ASN A 103 3.24 2.90 -18.50
C ASN A 103 3.03 3.40 -17.07
N ILE A 104 4.05 3.29 -16.24
CA ILE A 104 3.97 3.54 -14.79
C ILE A 104 4.91 4.66 -14.39
N VAL A 105 4.46 5.51 -13.47
CA VAL A 105 5.30 6.49 -12.79
C VAL A 105 5.57 5.99 -11.36
N PHE A 106 6.84 5.84 -11.01
CA PHE A 106 7.25 5.64 -9.63
C PHE A 106 7.61 6.99 -9.01
N VAL A 107 7.05 7.31 -7.86
CA VAL A 107 7.36 8.53 -7.11
C VAL A 107 7.98 8.14 -5.77
N ILE A 108 9.21 8.59 -5.52
CA ILE A 108 9.91 8.35 -4.25
C ILE A 108 9.94 9.67 -3.47
N TYR A 109 9.38 9.69 -2.26
CA TYR A 109 9.23 10.92 -1.49
C TYR A 109 9.36 10.70 0.02
N VAL A 110 9.51 11.79 0.77
CA VAL A 110 9.34 11.84 2.23
C VAL A 110 8.12 12.71 2.49
N GLY A 111 7.08 12.12 3.00
CA GLY A 111 5.77 12.74 3.14
C GLY A 111 5.36 13.02 4.58
N THR A 112 4.07 12.93 4.80
CA THR A 112 3.40 13.21 6.07
C THR A 112 2.74 11.97 6.67
N GLY A 113 3.15 10.77 6.23
CA GLY A 113 2.66 9.51 6.80
C GLY A 113 1.49 8.87 6.07
N CYS A 114 1.24 9.22 4.79
CA CYS A 114 0.08 8.70 4.03
C CYS A 114 0.15 7.20 3.70
N GLY A 115 1.32 6.59 3.72
CA GLY A 115 1.49 5.16 3.40
C GLY A 115 2.90 4.83 2.90
N ALA A 116 3.31 3.58 3.07
CA ALA A 116 4.60 3.08 2.62
C ALA A 116 4.64 2.86 1.10
N GLY A 117 3.57 2.29 0.54
CA GLY A 117 3.29 2.16 -0.87
C GLY A 117 1.88 2.64 -1.16
N TRP A 118 1.65 3.08 -2.38
CA TRP A 118 0.36 3.61 -2.79
C TRP A 118 0.22 3.57 -4.31
N ALA A 119 -0.70 2.75 -4.82
CA ALA A 119 -1.05 2.66 -6.23
C ALA A 119 -2.15 3.67 -6.56
N THR A 120 -1.84 4.69 -7.36
CA THR A 120 -2.77 5.78 -7.70
C THR A 120 -2.48 6.34 -9.09
N ALA A 121 -2.88 7.59 -9.38
CA ALA A 121 -2.53 8.35 -10.57
C ALA A 121 -1.53 9.46 -10.24
N TYR A 122 -0.57 9.68 -11.15
CA TYR A 122 0.35 10.82 -11.11
C TYR A 122 0.68 11.28 -12.52
N SER A 123 0.51 12.57 -12.80
CA SER A 123 0.71 13.14 -14.15
C SER A 123 -0.08 12.40 -15.24
N ASN A 124 -1.35 12.08 -14.95
CA ASN A 124 -2.27 11.35 -15.84
C ASN A 124 -1.77 9.93 -16.24
N HIS A 125 -0.95 9.30 -15.38
CA HIS A 125 -0.50 7.92 -15.57
C HIS A 125 -0.81 7.11 -14.30
N TYR A 126 -0.91 5.80 -14.44
CA TYR A 126 -0.85 4.92 -13.28
C TYR A 126 0.49 5.13 -12.57
N ALA A 127 0.44 5.22 -11.27
CA ALA A 127 1.62 5.51 -10.48
C ALA A 127 1.70 4.67 -9.21
N VAL A 128 2.93 4.40 -8.77
CA VAL A 128 3.25 3.86 -7.45
C VAL A 128 4.05 4.91 -6.69
N LEU A 129 3.51 5.34 -5.56
CA LEU A 129 4.13 6.32 -4.68
C LEU A 129 4.75 5.58 -3.48
N PHE A 130 6.00 5.92 -3.13
CA PHE A 130 6.73 5.33 -1.99
C PHE A 130 7.02 6.40 -0.94
N GLY A 131 6.33 6.35 0.20
CA GLY A 131 6.57 7.18 1.38
C GLY A 131 7.71 6.62 2.21
N LEU A 132 8.89 7.22 2.10
CA LEU A 132 10.12 6.72 2.71
C LEU A 132 10.06 6.72 4.25
N GLU A 133 9.35 7.67 4.84
CA GLU A 133 9.13 7.76 6.29
C GLU A 133 8.33 6.57 6.82
N ASN A 134 7.24 6.18 6.12
CA ASN A 134 6.44 5.01 6.48
C ASN A 134 7.21 3.70 6.24
N ILE A 135 7.94 3.61 5.14
CA ILE A 135 8.82 2.46 4.86
C ILE A 135 9.84 2.28 5.99
N ALA A 136 10.42 3.38 6.49
CA ALA A 136 11.39 3.34 7.57
C ALA A 136 10.72 2.95 8.91
N GLU A 137 9.56 3.54 9.23
CA GLU A 137 8.77 3.24 10.44
C GLU A 137 8.40 1.74 10.51
N LEU A 138 7.94 1.18 9.40
CA LEU A 138 7.57 -0.23 9.25
C LEU A 138 8.79 -1.18 9.14
N LYS A 139 10.01 -0.63 9.07
CA LYS A 139 11.27 -1.38 8.86
C LYS A 139 11.31 -2.15 7.53
N TRP A 140 10.58 -1.68 6.53
CA TRP A 140 10.52 -2.29 5.18
C TRP A 140 11.63 -1.79 4.25
N HIS A 141 12.63 -1.12 4.75
CA HIS A 141 13.75 -0.54 4.00
C HIS A 141 14.74 -1.58 3.42
N THR A 142 14.54 -2.87 3.66
CA THR A 142 15.39 -3.92 3.06
C THR A 142 15.01 -4.14 1.59
N ARG A 143 15.98 -4.58 0.75
CA ARG A 143 15.68 -4.91 -0.65
C ARG A 143 14.55 -5.94 -0.79
N ARG A 144 14.52 -6.94 0.10
CA ARG A 144 13.50 -7.98 0.12
C ARG A 144 12.11 -7.42 0.37
N SER A 145 11.94 -6.61 1.41
CA SER A 145 10.65 -6.02 1.74
C SER A 145 10.20 -5.01 0.66
N LEU A 146 11.13 -4.22 0.14
CA LEU A 146 10.84 -3.27 -0.93
C LEU A 146 10.48 -3.95 -2.25
N GLU A 147 11.05 -5.11 -2.55
CA GLU A 147 10.65 -5.91 -3.71
C GLU A 147 9.20 -6.41 -3.55
N GLY A 148 8.84 -6.91 -2.37
CA GLY A 148 7.45 -7.29 -2.05
C GLY A 148 6.52 -6.10 -2.20
N LEU A 149 6.79 -4.98 -1.52
CA LEU A 149 6.00 -3.76 -1.61
C LEU A 149 5.83 -3.27 -3.05
N THR A 150 6.92 -3.22 -3.83
CA THR A 150 6.87 -2.76 -5.21
C THR A 150 5.99 -3.65 -6.08
N ILE A 151 6.09 -4.98 -5.94
CA ILE A 151 5.24 -5.91 -6.69
C ILE A 151 3.79 -5.85 -6.22
N HIS A 152 3.54 -5.68 -4.92
CA HIS A 152 2.19 -5.50 -4.37
C HIS A 152 1.49 -4.29 -5.01
N GLU A 153 2.13 -3.12 -4.97
CA GLU A 153 1.57 -1.90 -5.57
C GLU A 153 1.42 -2.00 -7.10
N LEU A 154 2.37 -2.62 -7.78
CA LEU A 154 2.24 -2.92 -9.21
C LEU A 154 1.07 -3.86 -9.50
N SER A 155 0.73 -4.75 -8.58
CA SER A 155 -0.39 -5.68 -8.75
C SER A 155 -1.75 -4.98 -8.66
N HIS A 156 -1.87 -3.93 -7.83
CA HIS A 156 -3.03 -3.03 -7.88
C HIS A 156 -3.13 -2.34 -9.24
N ILE A 157 -2.01 -1.87 -9.82
CA ILE A 157 -2.01 -1.30 -11.18
C ILE A 157 -2.47 -2.34 -12.21
N ALA A 158 -1.97 -3.58 -12.14
CA ALA A 158 -2.44 -4.64 -13.04
C ALA A 158 -3.93 -4.89 -12.89
N HIS A 159 -4.43 -4.90 -11.66
CA HIS A 159 -5.86 -5.08 -11.35
C HIS A 159 -6.71 -3.98 -11.99
N MET A 160 -6.34 -2.72 -11.82
CA MET A 160 -7.00 -1.58 -12.46
C MET A 160 -7.00 -1.70 -13.99
N VAL A 161 -5.84 -1.98 -14.58
CA VAL A 161 -5.69 -2.11 -16.05
C VAL A 161 -6.50 -3.27 -16.61
N LEU A 162 -6.53 -4.42 -15.93
CA LEU A 162 -7.30 -5.59 -16.36
C LEU A 162 -8.81 -5.36 -16.28
N ARG A 163 -9.25 -4.51 -15.37
CA ARG A 163 -10.65 -4.08 -15.23
C ARG A 163 -11.01 -2.89 -16.13
N GLY A 164 -10.03 -2.24 -16.77
CA GLY A 164 -10.25 -1.02 -17.56
C GLY A 164 -10.62 0.21 -16.71
N LEU A 165 -10.19 0.25 -15.45
CA LEU A 165 -10.52 1.30 -14.49
C LEU A 165 -9.34 2.25 -14.28
N MET A 166 -9.65 3.53 -14.11
CA MET A 166 -8.69 4.52 -13.59
C MET A 166 -8.61 4.43 -12.05
N PRO A 167 -7.51 4.87 -11.43
CA PRO A 167 -7.33 4.76 -9.99
C PRO A 167 -8.50 5.30 -9.15
N LYS A 168 -9.02 6.48 -9.45
CA LYS A 168 -10.17 7.06 -8.71
C LYS A 168 -11.44 6.20 -8.75
N ASP A 169 -11.70 5.52 -9.87
CA ASP A 169 -12.86 4.65 -9.97
C ASP A 169 -12.62 3.35 -9.22
N PHE A 170 -11.37 2.87 -9.18
CA PHE A 170 -10.98 1.70 -8.42
C PHE A 170 -11.03 1.99 -6.89
N GLU A 171 -10.49 3.13 -6.44
CA GLU A 171 -10.56 3.59 -5.05
C GLU A 171 -12.01 3.65 -4.53
N ARG A 172 -12.96 4.10 -5.35
CA ARG A 172 -14.41 4.07 -4.99
C ARG A 172 -14.96 2.66 -4.79
N LEU A 173 -14.46 1.68 -5.53
CA LEU A 173 -14.87 0.29 -5.31
C LEU A 173 -14.30 -0.26 -4.00
N GLU A 174 -13.12 0.18 -3.59
CA GLU A 174 -12.46 -0.20 -2.34
C GLU A 174 -13.10 0.42 -1.09
N GLU A 175 -14.02 1.41 -1.25
CA GLU A 175 -14.89 1.86 -0.15
C GLU A 175 -15.81 0.73 0.35
N ASP A 176 -16.12 -0.26 -0.51
CA ASP A 176 -16.83 -1.47 -0.10
C ASP A 176 -15.84 -2.47 0.55
N PRO A 177 -16.06 -2.88 1.79
CA PRO A 177 -15.12 -3.75 2.51
C PRO A 177 -14.91 -5.12 1.84
N LEU A 178 -15.92 -5.68 1.17
CA LEU A 178 -15.77 -6.96 0.45
C LEU A 178 -14.91 -6.80 -0.81
N PHE A 179 -15.05 -5.65 -1.49
CA PHE A 179 -14.18 -5.34 -2.63
C PHE A 179 -12.75 -5.02 -2.17
N LEU A 180 -12.57 -4.33 -1.05
CA LEU A 180 -11.25 -4.08 -0.45
C LEU A 180 -10.54 -5.38 -0.08
N LEU A 181 -11.26 -6.34 0.55
CA LEU A 181 -10.72 -7.66 0.85
C LEU A 181 -10.21 -8.37 -0.41
N TYR A 182 -10.97 -8.28 -1.49
CA TYR A 182 -10.62 -8.86 -2.77
C TYR A 182 -9.43 -8.16 -3.42
N SER A 183 -9.38 -6.83 -3.44
CA SER A 183 -8.31 -6.08 -4.12
C SER A 183 -6.98 -6.24 -3.42
N GLU A 184 -6.94 -6.15 -2.09
CA GLU A 184 -5.74 -6.35 -1.27
C GLU A 184 -5.28 -7.82 -1.29
N GLY A 185 -6.24 -8.72 -1.26
CA GLY A 185 -5.96 -10.15 -1.45
C GLY A 185 -5.36 -10.45 -2.81
N PHE A 186 -5.88 -9.86 -3.87
CA PHE A 186 -5.36 -9.99 -5.23
C PHE A 186 -3.94 -9.47 -5.34
N ALA A 187 -3.66 -8.28 -4.83
CA ALA A 187 -2.31 -7.70 -4.85
C ALA A 187 -1.31 -8.56 -4.08
N THR A 188 -1.68 -9.03 -2.89
CA THR A 188 -0.85 -9.93 -2.08
C THR A 188 -0.61 -11.29 -2.78
N ARG A 189 -1.65 -11.86 -3.39
CA ARG A 189 -1.49 -13.13 -4.10
C ARG A 189 -0.63 -13.00 -5.35
N CYS A 190 -0.78 -11.92 -6.11
CA CYS A 190 0.08 -11.61 -7.26
C CYS A 190 1.54 -11.41 -6.83
N GLU A 191 1.80 -10.77 -5.69
CA GLU A 191 3.16 -10.68 -5.12
C GLU A 191 3.77 -12.08 -4.98
N HIS A 192 3.04 -13.02 -4.37
CA HIS A 192 3.50 -14.40 -4.19
C HIS A 192 3.77 -15.10 -5.53
N LEU A 193 2.89 -14.95 -6.50
CA LEU A 193 3.02 -15.59 -7.82
C LEU A 193 4.21 -15.02 -8.61
N ILE A 194 4.38 -13.71 -8.62
CA ILE A 194 5.43 -13.01 -9.38
C ILE A 194 6.81 -13.26 -8.77
N LEU A 195 6.89 -13.33 -7.44
CA LEU A 195 8.15 -13.55 -6.71
C LEU A 195 8.50 -15.02 -6.51
N GLY A 196 7.62 -15.94 -6.92
CA GLY A 196 7.88 -17.36 -6.94
C GLY A 196 7.87 -18.03 -5.57
N GLY A 197 6.91 -17.70 -4.71
CA GLY A 197 6.76 -18.33 -3.40
C GLY A 197 5.75 -17.62 -2.51
N GLU A 198 5.29 -18.28 -1.45
CA GLU A 198 4.33 -17.74 -0.48
C GLU A 198 5.03 -17.03 0.68
N GLU A 199 6.06 -16.26 0.37
CA GLU A 199 6.86 -15.58 1.35
C GLU A 199 6.25 -14.19 1.67
N TRP A 200 5.85 -14.00 2.91
CA TRP A 200 5.31 -12.73 3.41
C TRP A 200 6.43 -11.72 3.65
N ARG A 201 6.82 -10.97 2.63
CA ARG A 201 8.02 -10.11 2.62
C ARG A 201 7.87 -8.85 3.45
N MET A 202 6.65 -8.39 3.64
CA MET A 202 6.29 -7.24 4.47
C MET A 202 5.82 -7.64 5.87
N ALA A 203 5.61 -8.93 6.14
CA ALA A 203 5.27 -9.40 7.48
C ALA A 203 6.42 -9.16 8.46
N SER A 204 6.08 -8.73 9.66
CA SER A 204 7.07 -8.37 10.69
C SER A 204 7.89 -9.58 11.18
N ASN A 205 7.30 -10.78 11.21
CA ASN A 205 7.97 -12.02 11.64
C ASN A 205 7.12 -13.26 11.36
N LYS A 206 7.70 -14.46 11.62
CA LYS A 206 6.99 -15.74 11.49
C LYS A 206 5.79 -15.87 12.46
N SER A 207 5.84 -15.22 13.62
CA SER A 207 4.76 -15.30 14.60
C SER A 207 3.49 -14.62 14.11
N TRP A 208 3.59 -13.55 13.29
CA TRP A 208 2.45 -12.91 12.65
C TRP A 208 1.68 -13.89 11.74
N LEU A 209 2.40 -14.59 10.85
CA LEU A 209 1.78 -15.57 9.96
C LEU A 209 1.10 -16.70 10.75
N GLN A 210 1.81 -17.27 11.73
CA GLN A 210 1.26 -18.32 12.58
C GLN A 210 0.02 -17.88 13.36
N TRP A 211 0.00 -16.61 13.79
CA TRP A 211 -1.17 -16.05 14.46
C TRP A 211 -2.35 -15.93 13.47
N CYS A 212 -2.14 -15.39 12.28
CA CYS A 212 -3.17 -15.30 11.25
C CYS A 212 -3.72 -16.68 10.86
N GLU A 213 -2.84 -17.67 10.67
CA GLU A 213 -3.24 -19.05 10.35
C GLU A 213 -4.14 -19.67 11.43
N ARG A 214 -3.76 -19.52 12.71
CA ARG A 214 -4.54 -20.05 13.83
C ARG A 214 -5.86 -19.33 14.05
N ASN A 215 -5.92 -18.06 13.68
CA ASN A 215 -7.08 -17.20 13.95
C ASN A 215 -7.90 -16.86 12.69
N ILE A 216 -7.73 -17.59 11.60
CA ILE A 216 -8.39 -17.25 10.33
C ILE A 216 -9.93 -17.22 10.44
N ARG A 217 -10.53 -18.15 11.20
CA ARG A 217 -11.97 -18.17 11.47
C ARG A 217 -12.42 -16.95 12.28
N TYR A 218 -11.64 -16.61 13.29
CA TYR A 218 -11.88 -15.41 14.09
C TYR A 218 -11.78 -14.13 13.26
N LEU A 219 -10.77 -14.04 12.39
CA LEU A 219 -10.62 -12.91 11.46
C LEU A 219 -11.82 -12.81 10.51
N ALA A 220 -12.29 -13.93 9.96
CA ALA A 220 -13.48 -13.95 9.11
C ALA A 220 -14.73 -13.49 9.86
N LEU A 221 -14.95 -13.96 11.08
CA LEU A 221 -16.06 -13.53 11.92
C LEU A 221 -16.01 -12.03 12.21
N LYS A 222 -14.82 -11.51 12.60
CA LYS A 222 -14.64 -10.08 12.86
C LYS A 222 -14.83 -9.23 11.61
N TYR A 223 -14.41 -9.70 10.44
CA TYR A 223 -14.65 -9.02 9.18
C TYR A 223 -16.15 -8.95 8.84
N LEU A 224 -16.87 -10.07 8.99
CA LEU A 224 -18.32 -10.14 8.82
C LEU A 224 -19.08 -9.20 9.77
N GLU A 225 -18.67 -9.12 11.04
CA GLU A 225 -19.25 -8.17 12.01
C GLU A 225 -19.10 -6.72 11.50
N ARG A 226 -17.94 -6.34 10.95
CA ARG A 226 -17.73 -5.00 10.36
C ARG A 226 -18.64 -4.75 9.16
N VAL A 227 -18.71 -5.73 8.25
CA VAL A 227 -19.57 -5.65 7.04
C VAL A 227 -21.05 -5.51 7.46
N ALA A 228 -21.56 -6.36 8.36
CA ALA A 228 -22.95 -6.35 8.78
C ALA A 228 -23.36 -5.05 9.50
N GLU A 229 -22.43 -4.46 10.26
CA GLU A 229 -22.66 -3.23 11.01
C GLU A 229 -22.27 -1.97 10.24
N SER A 230 -21.90 -2.09 8.97
CA SER A 230 -21.39 -0.98 8.14
C SER A 230 -20.26 -0.20 8.82
N ARG A 231 -19.40 -0.89 9.56
CA ARG A 231 -18.22 -0.32 10.22
C ARG A 231 -17.00 -0.41 9.34
N SER A 232 -16.07 0.54 9.55
CA SER A 232 -14.76 0.52 8.88
C SER A 232 -13.98 -0.77 9.17
N VAL A 233 -13.28 -1.27 8.15
CA VAL A 233 -12.34 -2.40 8.22
C VAL A 233 -10.88 -1.94 8.27
N ASN A 234 -10.61 -0.67 8.52
CA ASN A 234 -9.26 -0.10 8.55
C ASN A 234 -8.36 -0.76 9.61
N ASP A 235 -8.94 -1.34 10.66
CA ASP A 235 -8.24 -2.12 11.68
C ASP A 235 -7.61 -3.41 11.14
N PHE A 236 -8.04 -3.87 9.97
CA PHE A 236 -7.43 -5.00 9.25
C PHE A 236 -6.23 -4.60 8.37
N TYR A 237 -6.11 -3.33 7.96
CA TYR A 237 -5.12 -2.90 6.96
C TYR A 237 -4.14 -1.85 7.48
N GLY A 238 -4.59 -0.98 8.37
CA GLY A 238 -3.75 0.11 8.90
C GLY A 238 -2.56 -0.38 9.70
N SER A 239 -1.41 0.25 9.51
CA SER A 239 -0.20 -0.05 10.28
C SER A 239 -0.27 0.43 11.73
N TRP A 240 -1.16 1.38 12.02
CA TRP A 240 -1.39 1.96 13.36
C TRP A 240 -2.63 1.41 14.05
N LEU A 241 -3.37 0.55 13.35
CA LEU A 241 -4.56 -0.14 13.84
C LEU A 241 -4.28 -1.64 13.90
N ASN A 242 -5.10 -2.38 14.64
CA ASN A 242 -4.88 -3.81 14.81
C ASN A 242 -6.14 -4.55 15.25
N ILE A 243 -6.12 -5.86 15.06
CA ILE A 243 -7.06 -6.81 15.65
C ILE A 243 -6.29 -7.55 16.75
N ASP A 244 -6.68 -7.37 18.01
CA ASP A 244 -6.06 -7.99 19.20
C ASP A 244 -4.51 -7.84 19.25
N GLY A 245 -4.01 -6.65 18.89
CA GLY A 245 -2.59 -6.35 18.90
C GLY A 245 -1.83 -6.81 17.64
N VAL A 246 -2.52 -7.41 16.65
CA VAL A 246 -1.91 -7.84 15.38
C VAL A 246 -2.44 -6.98 14.24
N SER A 247 -1.56 -6.22 13.60
CA SER A 247 -1.90 -5.34 12.48
C SER A 247 -1.85 -6.08 11.15
N GLN A 248 -2.46 -5.47 10.12
CA GLN A 248 -2.34 -5.91 8.72
C GLN A 248 -2.86 -7.33 8.43
N THR A 249 -3.84 -7.80 9.20
CA THR A 249 -4.41 -9.15 9.08
C THR A 249 -5.31 -9.34 7.86
N GLY A 250 -5.83 -8.23 7.32
CA GLY A 250 -6.68 -8.22 6.11
C GLY A 250 -5.95 -8.71 4.87
N TYR A 251 -4.65 -8.42 4.75
CA TYR A 251 -3.82 -8.94 3.65
C TYR A 251 -3.77 -10.46 3.64
N TYR A 252 -3.63 -11.06 4.83
CA TYR A 252 -3.66 -12.51 4.97
C TYR A 252 -5.03 -13.07 4.60
N LEU A 253 -6.09 -12.53 5.17
CA LEU A 253 -7.47 -12.98 4.94
C LEU A 253 -7.83 -12.87 3.45
N GLY A 254 -7.57 -11.72 2.82
CA GLY A 254 -7.79 -11.49 1.40
C GLY A 254 -6.99 -12.45 0.50
N CYS A 255 -5.71 -12.69 0.84
CA CYS A 255 -4.89 -13.65 0.09
C CYS A 255 -5.47 -15.06 0.14
N GLN A 256 -5.99 -15.51 1.30
CA GLN A 256 -6.66 -16.81 1.40
C GLN A 256 -7.96 -16.87 0.59
N TYR A 257 -8.70 -15.76 0.52
CA TYR A 257 -9.88 -15.67 -0.35
C TYR A 257 -9.50 -15.80 -1.82
N ILE A 258 -8.46 -15.12 -2.29
CA ILE A 258 -8.01 -15.27 -3.68
C ILE A 258 -7.53 -16.71 -3.98
N LYS A 259 -6.80 -17.33 -3.06
CA LYS A 259 -6.43 -18.76 -3.19
C LYS A 259 -7.64 -19.69 -3.25
N HIS A 260 -8.72 -19.35 -2.56
CA HIS A 260 -9.98 -20.08 -2.69
C HIS A 260 -10.55 -19.95 -4.12
N LEU A 261 -10.54 -18.77 -4.70
CA LEU A 261 -11.00 -18.53 -6.08
C LEU A 261 -10.11 -19.20 -7.13
N GLU A 262 -8.79 -19.29 -6.90
CA GLU A 262 -7.84 -19.96 -7.81
C GLU A 262 -8.12 -21.47 -7.99
N ARG A 263 -8.95 -22.08 -7.16
CA ARG A 263 -9.36 -23.49 -7.34
C ARG A 263 -10.17 -23.71 -8.63
N THR A 264 -10.81 -22.67 -9.14
CA THR A 264 -11.71 -22.74 -10.29
C THR A 264 -11.45 -21.68 -11.35
N ARG A 265 -10.57 -20.71 -11.10
CA ARG A 265 -10.31 -19.56 -11.97
C ARG A 265 -8.82 -19.26 -12.06
N THR A 266 -8.42 -18.74 -13.20
CA THR A 266 -7.09 -18.14 -13.38
C THR A 266 -7.02 -16.77 -12.68
N ILE A 267 -5.81 -16.30 -12.39
CA ILE A 267 -5.62 -14.98 -11.76
C ILE A 267 -6.15 -13.83 -12.65
N GLU A 268 -6.12 -13.99 -13.99
CA GLU A 268 -6.70 -13.01 -14.92
C GLU A 268 -8.23 -13.00 -14.89
N GLU A 269 -8.87 -14.16 -14.78
CA GLU A 269 -10.33 -14.25 -14.61
C GLU A 269 -10.75 -13.67 -13.27
N ILE A 270 -10.00 -13.94 -12.21
CA ILE A 270 -10.22 -13.35 -10.88
C ILE A 270 -10.16 -11.82 -10.99
N ALA A 271 -9.14 -11.24 -11.63
CA ALA A 271 -9.01 -9.79 -11.79
C ALA A 271 -10.23 -9.13 -12.46
N LYS A 272 -10.94 -9.85 -13.32
CA LYS A 272 -12.07 -9.35 -14.14
C LYS A 272 -13.45 -9.67 -13.57
N MET A 273 -13.55 -10.29 -12.40
CA MET A 273 -14.84 -10.58 -11.77
C MET A 273 -15.68 -9.32 -11.62
N SER A 274 -16.98 -9.39 -11.87
CA SER A 274 -17.88 -8.26 -11.65
C SER A 274 -17.93 -7.89 -10.16
N VAL A 275 -18.27 -6.64 -9.85
CA VAL A 275 -18.37 -6.18 -8.44
C VAL A 275 -19.39 -7.03 -7.67
N GLU A 276 -20.52 -7.35 -8.29
CA GLU A 276 -21.58 -8.17 -7.68
C GLU A 276 -21.09 -9.60 -7.40
N GLU A 277 -20.37 -10.18 -8.35
CA GLU A 277 -19.78 -11.52 -8.19
C GLU A 277 -18.73 -11.53 -7.06
N VAL A 278 -17.89 -10.49 -6.98
CA VAL A 278 -16.92 -10.33 -5.88
C VAL A 278 -17.63 -10.29 -4.53
N LYS A 279 -18.65 -9.43 -4.39
CA LYS A 279 -19.41 -9.30 -3.14
C LYS A 279 -20.06 -10.60 -2.72
N THR A 280 -20.77 -11.25 -3.63
CA THR A 280 -21.48 -12.51 -3.36
C THR A 280 -20.50 -13.61 -2.94
N THR A 281 -19.41 -13.78 -3.68
CA THR A 281 -18.45 -14.86 -3.40
C THR A 281 -17.60 -14.59 -2.17
N ALA A 282 -17.23 -13.32 -1.91
CA ALA A 282 -16.47 -12.95 -0.71
C ALA A 282 -17.31 -13.14 0.56
N LEU A 283 -18.57 -12.70 0.53
CA LEU A 283 -19.49 -12.88 1.67
C LEU A 283 -19.68 -14.37 1.95
N GLY A 284 -20.06 -15.17 0.95
CA GLY A 284 -20.27 -16.60 1.13
C GLY A 284 -19.02 -17.36 1.59
N TRP A 285 -17.82 -16.96 1.13
CA TRP A 285 -16.57 -17.55 1.59
C TRP A 285 -16.28 -17.20 3.07
N LEU A 286 -16.48 -15.94 3.46
CA LEU A 286 -16.30 -15.52 4.85
C LEU A 286 -17.26 -16.23 5.79
N GLU A 287 -18.54 -16.39 5.41
CA GLU A 287 -19.55 -17.11 6.19
C GLU A 287 -19.17 -18.58 6.39
N GLN A 288 -18.73 -19.27 5.31
CA GLN A 288 -18.26 -20.65 5.40
C GLN A 288 -17.02 -20.79 6.30
N LEU A 289 -16.14 -19.82 6.28
CA LEU A 289 -14.91 -19.86 7.07
C LEU A 289 -15.18 -19.58 8.56
N ALA A 290 -16.17 -18.75 8.88
CA ALA A 290 -16.54 -18.38 10.23
C ALA A 290 -17.32 -19.50 10.97
N MET A 291 -17.99 -20.39 10.24
CA MET A 291 -18.62 -21.62 10.79
C MET A 291 -17.60 -22.66 11.22
#